data_61d704720b46ba3cb3697dabab79de5c
#
_entry.id   61d704720b46ba3cb3697dabab79de5c
#
_cell.length_a   1.000
_cell.length_b   1.000
_cell.length_c   1.000
_cell.angle_alpha   90.00
_cell.angle_beta   90.00
_cell.angle_gamma   90.00
#
_symmetry.space_group_name_H-M   'P 1'
#
loop_
_entity.id
_entity.type
_entity.pdbx_description
1 polymer ?
#
loop_
_entity_poly.entity_id
_entity_poly.type
_entity_poly.pdbx_seq_one_letter_code
_entity_poly.pdbx_strand_id
1 'polypeptide(L)'
;MKLDYIYHSGFAIEADGVTVIIDYYKDSSEEVFNKGIVHDYLLEKPGVLYVLCSHFHPDHFNREVLSWKKLRPDIRYIFSKDILKHRRASAEDATYINKGDTYEDEHIRIQAFGSTDVGISFLIDLQGRRLFHAGDLNNWHWSEESTPQEIRKAEGDFLAEVRELQQTAPAVDVVMFPVDSRIGKDYMRGAEQFVERIKTVSYTHLRAHET
;
A
#
# COMPACT_ATOMS: atom_id res chain seq x y z
N MET A 1 10.89 8.49 12.72
CA MET A 1 10.19 7.59 11.76
C MET A 1 11.14 7.23 10.65
N LYS A 2 11.19 5.97 10.25
CA LYS A 2 12.00 5.45 9.13
C LYS A 2 11.07 4.75 8.15
N LEU A 3 11.34 4.87 6.85
CA LEU A 3 10.63 4.16 5.79
C LEU A 3 11.63 3.29 5.04
N ASP A 4 11.35 2.01 4.95
CA ASP A 4 12.13 1.04 4.19
C ASP A 4 11.31 0.50 3.02
N TYR A 5 11.91 0.49 1.85
CA TYR A 5 11.39 -0.24 0.70
C TYR A 5 11.80 -1.70 0.82
N ILE A 6 10.84 -2.62 0.76
CA ILE A 6 11.09 -4.05 0.88
C ILE A 6 11.28 -4.65 -0.51
N TYR A 7 10.20 -4.76 -1.25
CA TYR A 7 10.18 -5.29 -2.62
C TYR A 7 8.84 -5.00 -3.29
N HIS A 8 8.83 -4.73 -4.61
CA HIS A 8 7.62 -4.43 -5.38
C HIS A 8 6.81 -3.27 -4.76
N SER A 9 5.58 -3.53 -4.30
CA SER A 9 4.74 -2.55 -3.61
C SER A 9 4.90 -2.59 -2.07
N GLY A 10 5.85 -3.40 -1.57
CA GLY A 10 6.07 -3.64 -0.16
C GLY A 10 6.91 -2.57 0.51
N PHE A 11 6.40 -2.02 1.62
CA PHE A 11 7.09 -1.05 2.47
C PHE A 11 7.01 -1.44 3.94
N ALA A 12 8.00 -0.99 4.71
CA ALA A 12 7.93 -0.96 6.17
C ALA A 12 8.08 0.46 6.68
N ILE A 13 7.26 0.82 7.67
CA ILE A 13 7.33 2.07 8.41
C ILE A 13 7.71 1.73 9.84
N GLU A 14 8.82 2.29 10.32
CA GLU A 14 9.25 2.18 11.70
C GLU A 14 9.06 3.52 12.42
N ALA A 15 8.31 3.48 13.52
CA ALA A 15 8.09 4.60 14.43
C ALA A 15 8.42 4.17 15.87
N ASP A 16 8.28 5.06 16.86
CA ASP A 16 8.56 4.70 18.25
C ASP A 16 7.54 3.67 18.75
N GLY A 17 8.03 2.46 19.07
CA GLY A 17 7.21 1.35 19.54
C GLY A 17 6.21 0.75 18.52
N VAL A 18 6.23 1.20 17.27
CA VAL A 18 5.30 0.75 16.22
C VAL A 18 6.03 0.41 14.93
N THR A 19 5.67 -0.72 14.34
CA THR A 19 6.11 -1.12 13.00
C THR A 19 4.88 -1.39 12.14
N VAL A 20 4.88 -0.91 10.90
CA VAL A 20 3.83 -1.18 9.91
C VAL A 20 4.47 -1.79 8.67
N ILE A 21 4.04 -2.98 8.26
CA ILE A 21 4.43 -3.62 7.00
C ILE A 21 3.23 -3.56 6.06
N ILE A 22 3.43 -3.07 4.83
CA ILE A 22 2.37 -2.88 3.83
C ILE A 22 2.70 -3.69 2.59
N ASP A 23 1.70 -4.39 2.04
CA ASP A 23 1.75 -5.11 0.76
C ASP A 23 2.99 -6.02 0.61
N TYR A 24 3.20 -6.89 1.59
CA TYR A 24 4.31 -7.83 1.57
C TYR A 24 4.14 -8.89 0.47
N TYR A 25 5.08 -8.91 -0.47
CA TYR A 25 5.18 -9.93 -1.51
C TYR A 25 6.38 -10.86 -1.27
N LYS A 26 7.58 -10.29 -1.16
CA LYS A 26 8.85 -10.94 -0.86
C LYS A 26 9.66 -10.06 0.07
N ASP A 27 10.64 -10.66 0.76
CA ASP A 27 11.58 -9.89 1.55
C ASP A 27 12.64 -9.18 0.67
N SER A 28 13.39 -8.28 1.25
CA SER A 28 14.46 -7.52 0.59
C SER A 28 15.65 -8.40 0.18
N SER A 29 15.75 -9.62 0.71
CA SER A 29 16.68 -10.66 0.32
C SER A 29 16.07 -12.04 0.55
N GLU A 30 16.50 -13.04 -0.20
CA GLU A 30 16.09 -14.46 -0.09
C GLU A 30 17.32 -15.38 0.03
N GLU A 31 18.45 -14.87 0.52
CA GLU A 31 19.68 -15.65 0.70
C GLU A 31 19.61 -16.51 1.97
N VAL A 32 20.38 -17.60 2.01
CA VAL A 32 20.39 -18.54 3.14
C VAL A 32 20.79 -17.87 4.46
N PHE A 33 21.74 -16.91 4.40
CA PHE A 33 22.27 -16.20 5.56
C PHE A 33 21.75 -14.75 5.71
N ASN A 34 20.93 -14.30 4.77
CA ASN A 34 20.29 -12.99 4.80
C ASN A 34 18.90 -13.16 4.21
N LYS A 35 17.92 -13.31 5.08
CA LYS A 35 16.51 -13.53 4.70
C LYS A 35 15.76 -12.25 4.38
N GLY A 36 16.41 -11.10 4.56
CA GLY A 36 15.86 -9.78 4.32
C GLY A 36 15.39 -9.07 5.58
N ILE A 37 15.02 -7.79 5.40
CA ILE A 37 14.70 -6.87 6.50
C ILE A 37 13.50 -7.32 7.34
N VAL A 38 12.53 -7.99 6.74
CA VAL A 38 11.33 -8.44 7.45
C VAL A 38 11.67 -9.58 8.38
N HIS A 39 12.29 -10.66 7.86
CA HIS A 39 12.55 -11.87 8.63
C HIS A 39 13.71 -11.73 9.62
N ASP A 40 14.77 -11.01 9.25
CA ASP A 40 15.97 -10.90 10.08
C ASP A 40 15.92 -9.73 11.08
N TYR A 41 14.88 -8.86 10.97
CA TYR A 41 14.81 -7.68 11.84
C TYR A 41 13.39 -7.28 12.26
N LEU A 42 12.48 -7.02 11.31
CA LEU A 42 11.18 -6.40 11.66
C LEU A 42 10.28 -7.34 12.46
N LEU A 43 10.30 -8.63 12.18
CA LEU A 43 9.50 -9.62 12.92
C LEU A 43 10.01 -9.84 14.36
N GLU A 44 11.28 -9.56 14.62
CA GLU A 44 11.89 -9.69 15.96
C GLU A 44 11.84 -8.38 16.76
N LYS A 45 11.47 -7.27 16.10
CA LYS A 45 11.48 -5.95 16.71
C LYS A 45 10.41 -5.82 17.81
N PRO A 46 10.76 -5.27 19.00
CA PRO A 46 9.77 -5.03 20.04
C PRO A 46 8.76 -3.95 19.64
N GLY A 47 7.60 -3.91 20.28
CA GLY A 47 6.52 -2.99 20.01
C GLY A 47 5.38 -3.62 19.25
N VAL A 48 4.42 -2.83 18.79
CA VAL A 48 3.25 -3.31 18.04
C VAL A 48 3.58 -3.44 16.56
N LEU A 49 3.19 -4.57 15.97
CA LEU A 49 3.34 -4.80 14.53
C LEU A 49 1.98 -4.81 13.84
N TYR A 50 1.82 -3.95 12.85
CA TYR A 50 0.69 -3.93 11.92
C TYR A 50 1.12 -4.49 10.57
N VAL A 51 0.25 -5.30 9.96
CA VAL A 51 0.41 -5.78 8.59
C VAL A 51 -0.82 -5.37 7.79
N LEU A 52 -0.60 -4.54 6.77
CA LEU A 52 -1.64 -4.03 5.89
C LEU A 52 -1.51 -4.67 4.51
N CYS A 53 -2.65 -5.02 3.90
CA CYS A 53 -2.66 -5.49 2.51
C CYS A 53 -3.79 -4.81 1.74
N SER A 54 -3.42 -4.13 0.67
CA SER A 54 -4.33 -3.30 -0.14
C SER A 54 -5.30 -4.11 -0.98
N HIS A 55 -4.89 -5.29 -1.48
CA HIS A 55 -5.75 -6.17 -2.27
C HIS A 55 -5.19 -7.60 -2.37
N PHE A 56 -5.95 -8.49 -3.06
CA PHE A 56 -5.73 -9.93 -3.05
C PHE A 56 -4.66 -10.44 -4.02
N HIS A 57 -4.13 -9.63 -4.93
CA HIS A 57 -3.11 -10.05 -5.89
C HIS A 57 -1.85 -10.57 -5.19
N PRO A 58 -1.16 -11.59 -5.76
CA PRO A 58 -0.04 -12.25 -5.07
C PRO A 58 1.12 -11.32 -4.73
N ASP A 59 1.35 -10.29 -5.53
CA ASP A 59 2.40 -9.28 -5.39
C ASP A 59 2.09 -8.19 -4.35
N HIS A 60 0.86 -8.20 -3.78
CA HIS A 60 0.43 -7.35 -2.65
C HIS A 60 0.01 -8.16 -1.42
N PHE A 61 -0.35 -9.43 -1.60
CA PHE A 61 -0.74 -10.32 -0.52
C PHE A 61 -0.06 -11.69 -0.63
N ASN A 62 1.08 -11.86 0.01
CA ASN A 62 1.68 -13.15 0.24
C ASN A 62 1.04 -13.80 1.47
N ARG A 63 0.45 -15.01 1.30
CA ARG A 63 -0.19 -15.75 2.40
C ARG A 63 0.76 -16.09 3.55
N GLU A 64 2.07 -16.01 3.33
CA GLU A 64 3.08 -16.19 4.36
C GLU A 64 2.83 -15.28 5.57
N VAL A 65 2.36 -14.05 5.36
CA VAL A 65 2.08 -13.08 6.45
C VAL A 65 1.19 -13.67 7.54
N LEU A 66 0.25 -14.58 7.19
CA LEU A 66 -0.62 -15.23 8.15
C LEU A 66 0.14 -16.19 9.08
N SER A 67 1.26 -16.74 8.62
CA SER A 67 2.11 -17.64 9.42
C SER A 67 2.89 -16.89 10.52
N TRP A 68 3.08 -15.57 10.37
CA TRP A 68 3.82 -14.74 11.32
C TRP A 68 3.15 -14.64 12.69
N LYS A 69 1.84 -14.90 12.80
CA LYS A 69 1.15 -15.06 14.09
C LYS A 69 1.77 -16.13 15.01
N LYS A 70 2.46 -17.12 14.44
CA LYS A 70 3.16 -18.14 15.22
C LYS A 70 4.41 -17.58 15.90
N LEU A 71 5.03 -16.57 15.31
CA LEU A 71 6.21 -15.86 15.84
C LEU A 71 5.78 -14.69 16.72
N ARG A 72 4.75 -13.96 16.28
CA ARG A 72 4.23 -12.75 16.89
C ARG A 72 2.69 -12.82 17.01
N PRO A 73 2.15 -13.39 18.09
CA PRO A 73 0.70 -13.51 18.29
C PRO A 73 -0.02 -12.15 18.39
N ASP A 74 0.72 -11.09 18.70
CA ASP A 74 0.27 -9.71 18.86
C ASP A 74 0.10 -8.92 17.55
N ILE A 75 0.45 -9.51 16.40
CA ILE A 75 0.29 -8.85 15.08
C ILE A 75 -1.17 -8.43 14.86
N ARG A 76 -1.35 -7.18 14.45
CA ARG A 76 -2.65 -6.62 14.04
C ARG A 76 -2.72 -6.57 12.51
N TYR A 77 -3.56 -7.43 11.93
CA TYR A 77 -3.76 -7.49 10.48
C TYR A 77 -4.94 -6.61 10.07
N ILE A 78 -4.72 -5.70 9.12
CA ILE A 78 -5.75 -4.85 8.52
C ILE A 78 -5.70 -5.05 7.00
N PHE A 79 -6.69 -5.74 6.46
CA PHE A 79 -6.71 -6.16 5.06
C PHE A 79 -7.90 -5.57 4.33
N SER A 80 -7.76 -5.39 3.03
CA SER A 80 -8.89 -5.11 2.17
C SER A 80 -9.89 -6.29 2.16
N LYS A 81 -11.17 -5.98 2.13
CA LYS A 81 -12.24 -7.00 2.09
C LYS A 81 -12.21 -7.91 0.87
N ASP A 82 -11.58 -7.49 -0.23
CA ASP A 82 -11.44 -8.34 -1.42
C ASP A 82 -10.56 -9.57 -1.14
N ILE A 83 -9.58 -9.47 -0.25
CA ILE A 83 -8.76 -10.60 0.21
C ILE A 83 -9.64 -11.71 0.81
N LEU A 84 -10.62 -11.33 1.66
CA LEU A 84 -11.62 -12.26 2.20
C LEU A 84 -12.54 -12.79 1.09
N LYS A 85 -13.06 -11.90 0.24
CA LYS A 85 -13.95 -12.24 -0.88
C LYS A 85 -13.30 -13.26 -1.84
N HIS A 86 -12.01 -13.12 -2.09
CA HIS A 86 -11.23 -14.02 -2.93
C HIS A 86 -10.65 -15.23 -2.16
N ARG A 87 -11.06 -15.42 -0.89
CA ARG A 87 -10.67 -16.57 -0.05
C ARG A 87 -9.14 -16.72 0.11
N ARG A 88 -8.44 -15.59 0.13
CA ARG A 88 -6.99 -15.58 0.34
C ARG A 88 -6.65 -15.69 1.83
N ALA A 89 -7.57 -15.25 2.70
CA ALA A 89 -7.54 -15.36 4.15
C ALA A 89 -8.95 -15.61 4.68
N SER A 90 -9.08 -16.02 5.95
CA SER A 90 -10.35 -16.33 6.64
C SER A 90 -10.85 -15.09 7.43
N ALA A 91 -12.11 -15.12 7.84
CA ALA A 91 -12.73 -13.97 8.54
C ALA A 91 -12.07 -13.66 9.89
N GLU A 92 -11.51 -14.68 10.54
CA GLU A 92 -10.83 -14.58 11.85
C GLU A 92 -9.36 -14.14 11.73
N ASP A 93 -8.79 -14.06 10.52
CA ASP A 93 -7.37 -13.75 10.34
C ASP A 93 -7.07 -12.27 10.51
N ALA A 94 -8.00 -11.37 10.16
CA ALA A 94 -7.74 -9.95 10.11
C ALA A 94 -8.98 -9.09 10.38
N THR A 95 -8.77 -7.81 10.66
CA THR A 95 -9.78 -6.77 10.49
C THR A 95 -9.86 -6.40 9.00
N TYR A 96 -11.04 -6.54 8.41
CA TYR A 96 -11.27 -6.28 7.00
C TYR A 96 -11.95 -4.92 6.81
N ILE A 97 -11.36 -4.09 5.96
CA ILE A 97 -11.89 -2.75 5.64
C ILE A 97 -12.11 -2.58 4.12
N ASN A 98 -13.07 -1.75 3.79
CA ASN A 98 -13.38 -1.32 2.43
C ASN A 98 -13.14 0.17 2.27
N LYS A 99 -13.21 0.66 1.04
CA LYS A 99 -13.29 2.10 0.75
C LYS A 99 -14.32 2.79 1.67
N GLY A 100 -13.87 3.85 2.34
CA GLY A 100 -14.65 4.64 3.29
C GLY A 100 -14.60 4.17 4.74
N ASP A 101 -14.13 2.93 5.00
CA ASP A 101 -13.95 2.42 6.36
C ASP A 101 -12.70 3.01 7.02
N THR A 102 -12.71 3.07 8.34
CA THR A 102 -11.57 3.49 9.16
C THR A 102 -11.28 2.43 10.21
N TYR A 103 -10.03 2.03 10.34
CA TYR A 103 -9.49 1.34 11.50
C TYR A 103 -8.76 2.36 12.39
N GLU A 104 -8.99 2.33 13.69
CA GLU A 104 -8.32 3.20 14.64
C GLU A 104 -8.12 2.50 15.97
N ASP A 105 -6.95 2.69 16.56
CA ASP A 105 -6.63 2.25 17.91
C ASP A 105 -5.70 3.28 18.60
N GLU A 106 -5.08 2.89 19.72
CA GLU A 106 -4.22 3.76 20.53
C GLU A 106 -2.93 4.22 19.84
N HIS A 107 -2.53 3.60 18.73
CA HIS A 107 -1.24 3.85 18.07
C HIS A 107 -1.40 4.45 16.67
N ILE A 108 -2.44 4.06 15.93
CA ILE A 108 -2.55 4.33 14.49
C ILE A 108 -4.00 4.56 14.08
N ARG A 109 -4.18 5.42 13.08
CA ARG A 109 -5.44 5.55 12.36
C ARG A 109 -5.22 5.27 10.88
N ILE A 110 -5.99 4.37 10.31
CA ILE A 110 -5.90 3.92 8.92
C ILE A 110 -7.25 4.14 8.26
N GLN A 111 -7.30 5.02 7.26
CA GLN A 111 -8.47 5.26 6.42
C GLN A 111 -8.30 4.60 5.06
N ALA A 112 -9.31 3.85 4.63
CA ALA A 112 -9.33 3.21 3.32
C ALA A 112 -9.95 4.13 2.27
N PHE A 113 -9.20 4.39 1.18
CA PHE A 113 -9.67 5.04 -0.03
C PHE A 113 -9.77 4.03 -1.18
N GLY A 114 -10.31 4.43 -2.31
CA GLY A 114 -10.46 3.54 -3.45
C GLY A 114 -9.14 3.27 -4.20
N SER A 115 -9.25 2.41 -5.18
CA SER A 115 -8.20 2.08 -6.15
C SER A 115 -8.81 2.12 -7.56
N THR A 116 -7.96 2.21 -8.57
CA THR A 116 -8.37 2.15 -9.99
C THR A 116 -8.10 0.78 -10.62
N ASP A 117 -7.56 -0.13 -9.83
CA ASP A 117 -7.58 -1.57 -10.12
C ASP A 117 -8.54 -2.24 -9.13
N VAL A 118 -8.05 -3.05 -8.19
CA VAL A 118 -8.86 -3.69 -7.14
C VAL A 118 -8.40 -3.25 -5.75
N GLY A 119 -9.25 -3.52 -4.74
CA GLY A 119 -8.94 -3.25 -3.34
C GLY A 119 -9.02 -1.78 -2.95
N ILE A 120 -8.07 -1.35 -2.15
CA ILE A 120 -8.03 -0.04 -1.49
C ILE A 120 -6.64 0.56 -1.47
N SER A 121 -6.57 1.86 -1.25
CA SER A 121 -5.37 2.58 -0.82
C SER A 121 -5.50 2.99 0.65
N PHE A 122 -4.39 3.28 1.31
CA PHE A 122 -4.34 3.58 2.73
C PHE A 122 -3.87 5.00 3.00
N LEU A 123 -4.66 5.77 3.75
CA LEU A 123 -4.21 6.97 4.44
C LEU A 123 -3.91 6.60 5.90
N ILE A 124 -2.67 6.81 6.33
CA ILE A 124 -2.16 6.35 7.62
C ILE A 124 -1.72 7.55 8.45
N ASP A 125 -2.41 7.80 9.55
CA ASP A 125 -1.98 8.77 10.57
C ASP A 125 -1.22 8.01 11.67
N LEU A 126 0.08 8.30 11.83
CA LEU A 126 0.97 7.64 12.78
C LEU A 126 1.91 8.67 13.42
N GLN A 127 1.79 8.84 14.75
CA GLN A 127 2.66 9.73 15.54
C GLN A 127 2.81 11.14 14.96
N GLY A 128 1.68 11.75 14.54
CA GLY A 128 1.64 13.10 14.00
C GLY A 128 2.15 13.23 12.55
N ARG A 129 2.43 12.12 11.89
CA ARG A 129 2.74 12.04 10.46
C ARG A 129 1.60 11.40 9.70
N ARG A 130 1.37 11.91 8.51
CA ARG A 130 0.37 11.41 7.57
C ARG A 130 1.05 10.81 6.36
N LEU A 131 0.81 9.52 6.13
CA LEU A 131 1.41 8.76 5.04
C LEU A 131 0.29 8.23 4.13
N PHE A 132 0.57 8.15 2.84
CA PHE A 132 -0.35 7.55 1.88
C PHE A 132 0.33 6.43 1.11
N HIS A 133 -0.29 5.23 1.12
CA HIS A 133 0.11 4.11 0.30
C HIS A 133 -0.98 3.87 -0.75
N ALA A 134 -0.62 4.03 -2.00
CA ALA A 134 -1.57 4.01 -3.10
C ALA A 134 -2.11 2.60 -3.45
N GLY A 135 -1.41 1.51 -3.01
CA GLY A 135 -1.68 0.20 -3.59
C GLY A 135 -1.53 0.29 -5.10
N ASP A 136 -2.57 -0.13 -5.83
CA ASP A 136 -2.63 0.00 -7.31
C ASP A 136 -3.53 1.14 -7.78
N LEU A 137 -3.70 2.18 -6.94
CA LEU A 137 -4.30 3.44 -7.41
C LEU A 137 -3.34 4.17 -8.34
N ASN A 138 -3.64 4.20 -9.64
CA ASN A 138 -2.86 4.92 -10.65
C ASN A 138 -3.74 5.30 -11.86
N ASN A 139 -3.24 6.18 -12.71
CA ASN A 139 -3.81 6.44 -14.01
C ASN A 139 -3.34 5.38 -15.02
N TRP A 140 -4.04 4.24 -15.05
CA TRP A 140 -3.75 3.10 -15.92
C TRP A 140 -4.22 3.36 -17.36
N HIS A 141 -3.70 4.40 -18.01
CA HIS A 141 -4.18 4.87 -19.33
C HIS A 141 -3.74 4.00 -20.50
N TRP A 142 -2.66 3.24 -20.40
CA TRP A 142 -2.12 2.36 -21.44
C TRP A 142 -2.18 3.00 -22.83
N SER A 143 -1.66 4.24 -22.97
CA SER A 143 -1.92 5.13 -24.10
C SER A 143 -1.48 4.60 -25.45
N GLU A 144 -0.57 3.63 -25.49
CA GLU A 144 -0.09 3.00 -26.72
C GLU A 144 -0.98 1.83 -27.20
N GLU A 145 -1.85 1.31 -26.31
CA GLU A 145 -2.70 0.14 -26.57
C GLU A 145 -4.20 0.46 -26.47
N SER A 146 -4.55 1.55 -25.77
CA SER A 146 -5.94 1.94 -25.48
C SER A 146 -6.51 2.93 -26.47
N THR A 147 -7.82 2.88 -26.65
CA THR A 147 -8.54 3.91 -27.40
C THR A 147 -8.57 5.25 -26.65
N PRO A 148 -8.76 6.40 -27.35
CA PRO A 148 -8.89 7.68 -26.68
C PRO A 148 -10.03 7.75 -25.64
N GLN A 149 -11.05 6.93 -25.77
CA GLN A 149 -12.16 6.86 -24.82
C GLN A 149 -11.74 6.12 -23.54
N GLU A 150 -11.02 5.01 -23.66
CA GLU A 150 -10.48 4.26 -22.53
C GLU A 150 -9.44 5.07 -21.74
N ILE A 151 -8.54 5.77 -22.45
CA ILE A 151 -7.58 6.70 -21.82
C ILE A 151 -8.29 7.76 -20.97
N ARG A 152 -9.32 8.42 -21.54
CA ARG A 152 -10.11 9.43 -20.80
C ARG A 152 -10.84 8.83 -19.60
N LYS A 153 -11.35 7.59 -19.76
CA LYS A 153 -12.02 6.90 -18.67
C LYS A 153 -11.04 6.58 -17.53
N ALA A 154 -9.89 5.99 -17.83
CA ALA A 154 -8.86 5.67 -16.84
C ALA A 154 -8.41 6.92 -16.07
N GLU A 155 -8.15 8.01 -16.78
CA GLU A 155 -7.80 9.29 -16.16
C GLU A 155 -8.94 9.85 -15.30
N GLY A 156 -10.17 9.79 -15.78
CA GLY A 156 -11.36 10.25 -15.05
C GLY A 156 -11.58 9.48 -13.75
N ASP A 157 -11.48 8.16 -13.81
CA ASP A 157 -11.61 7.27 -12.65
C ASP A 157 -10.50 7.55 -11.61
N PHE A 158 -9.25 7.66 -12.06
CA PHE A 158 -8.12 8.01 -11.21
C PHE A 158 -8.29 9.38 -10.52
N LEU A 159 -8.61 10.40 -11.30
CA LEU A 159 -8.80 11.75 -10.76
C LEU A 159 -10.01 11.86 -9.83
N ALA A 160 -11.01 11.00 -9.96
CA ALA A 160 -12.12 10.94 -9.02
C ALA A 160 -11.67 10.45 -7.64
N GLU A 161 -10.86 9.38 -7.58
CA GLU A 161 -10.29 8.85 -6.34
C GLU A 161 -9.33 9.86 -5.68
N VAL A 162 -8.44 10.49 -6.46
CA VAL A 162 -7.52 11.51 -5.95
C VAL A 162 -8.28 12.72 -5.38
N ARG A 163 -9.39 13.12 -6.00
CA ARG A 163 -10.23 14.23 -5.53
C ARG A 163 -10.90 13.91 -4.20
N GLU A 164 -11.36 12.68 -4.01
CA GLU A 164 -11.92 12.22 -2.75
C GLU A 164 -10.87 12.22 -1.63
N LEU A 165 -9.67 11.72 -1.93
CA LEU A 165 -8.53 11.79 -1.00
C LEU A 165 -8.17 13.25 -0.66
N GLN A 166 -8.13 14.14 -1.64
CA GLN A 166 -7.79 15.56 -1.47
C GLN A 166 -8.73 16.28 -0.50
N GLN A 167 -10.02 15.93 -0.51
CA GLN A 167 -11.01 16.51 0.41
C GLN A 167 -10.70 16.18 1.88
N THR A 168 -10.14 14.99 2.14
CA THR A 168 -9.79 14.52 3.47
C THR A 168 -8.35 14.89 3.85
N ALA A 169 -7.43 14.75 2.90
CA ALA A 169 -6.00 14.94 3.09
C ALA A 169 -5.41 15.77 1.93
N PRO A 170 -5.56 17.10 1.97
CA PRO A 170 -4.96 17.99 0.96
C PRO A 170 -3.42 18.03 1.01
N ALA A 171 -2.85 17.48 2.08
CA ALA A 171 -1.41 17.34 2.27
C ALA A 171 -1.08 16.05 3.01
N VAL A 172 0.04 15.42 2.63
CA VAL A 172 0.62 14.24 3.27
C VAL A 172 2.13 14.40 3.42
N ASP A 173 2.71 13.79 4.46
CA ASP A 173 4.15 13.84 4.68
C ASP A 173 4.90 12.94 3.70
N VAL A 174 4.37 11.74 3.45
CA VAL A 174 5.01 10.73 2.59
C VAL A 174 3.96 10.06 1.71
N VAL A 175 4.31 9.85 0.43
CA VAL A 175 3.52 9.08 -0.53
C VAL A 175 4.35 7.90 -1.04
N MET A 176 3.74 6.72 -1.01
CA MET A 176 4.19 5.50 -1.68
C MET A 176 3.26 5.25 -2.87
N PHE A 177 3.75 5.53 -4.09
CA PHE A 177 2.92 5.58 -5.29
C PHE A 177 3.46 4.67 -6.41
N PRO A 178 2.62 3.88 -7.11
CA PRO A 178 3.05 3.00 -8.19
C PRO A 178 3.49 3.81 -9.42
N VAL A 179 4.68 3.50 -9.92
CA VAL A 179 5.22 4.02 -11.18
C VAL A 179 5.62 2.84 -12.03
N ASP A 180 4.84 2.56 -13.07
CA ASP A 180 4.98 1.37 -13.90
C ASP A 180 5.35 1.76 -15.35
N SER A 181 6.58 1.47 -15.75
CA SER A 181 7.07 1.76 -17.10
C SER A 181 6.34 0.98 -18.22
N ARG A 182 5.62 -0.09 -17.86
CA ARG A 182 4.79 -0.86 -18.83
C ARG A 182 3.63 -0.04 -19.39
N ILE A 183 3.19 1.01 -18.69
CA ILE A 183 2.13 1.93 -19.18
C ILE A 183 2.53 2.64 -20.49
N GLY A 184 3.82 2.68 -20.81
CA GLY A 184 4.37 3.35 -21.99
C GLY A 184 5.04 4.69 -21.63
N LYS A 185 5.28 5.55 -22.65
CA LYS A 185 6.11 6.75 -22.46
C LYS A 185 5.59 7.77 -21.44
N ASP A 186 4.29 7.76 -21.15
CA ASP A 186 3.66 8.69 -20.18
C ASP A 186 3.44 8.04 -18.80
N TYR A 187 4.24 7.03 -18.45
CA TYR A 187 4.08 6.23 -17.23
C TYR A 187 4.12 7.03 -15.90
N MET A 188 4.68 8.23 -15.92
CA MET A 188 4.71 9.14 -14.77
C MET A 188 3.42 9.96 -14.58
N ARG A 189 2.52 9.96 -15.57
CA ARG A 189 1.32 10.83 -15.59
C ARG A 189 0.50 10.74 -14.30
N GLY A 190 0.26 9.51 -13.80
CA GLY A 190 -0.50 9.34 -12.56
C GLY A 190 0.19 9.96 -11.36
N ALA A 191 1.50 9.75 -11.20
CA ALA A 191 2.28 10.33 -10.11
C ALA A 191 2.32 11.87 -10.19
N GLU A 192 2.52 12.43 -11.37
CA GLU A 192 2.51 13.89 -11.60
C GLU A 192 1.14 14.48 -11.25
N GLN A 193 0.06 13.91 -11.75
CA GLN A 193 -1.31 14.33 -11.45
C GLN A 193 -1.64 14.26 -9.96
N PHE A 194 -1.08 13.27 -9.25
CA PHE A 194 -1.25 13.13 -7.80
C PHE A 194 -0.58 14.28 -7.04
N VAL A 195 0.71 14.53 -7.29
CA VAL A 195 1.49 15.57 -6.56
C VAL A 195 1.07 16.99 -6.91
N GLU A 196 0.46 17.20 -8.06
CA GLU A 196 -0.17 18.49 -8.42
C GLU A 196 -1.38 18.83 -7.54
N ARG A 197 -2.08 17.82 -7.01
CA ARG A 197 -3.35 17.97 -6.26
C ARG A 197 -3.18 17.81 -4.78
N ILE A 198 -2.25 16.97 -4.35
CA ILE A 198 -1.98 16.66 -2.95
C ILE A 198 -0.56 17.08 -2.62
N LYS A 199 -0.42 18.06 -1.72
CA LYS A 199 0.90 18.54 -1.28
C LYS A 199 1.66 17.39 -0.61
N THR A 200 2.84 17.11 -1.09
CA THR A 200 3.67 16.01 -0.61
C THR A 200 5.04 16.54 -0.19
N VAL A 201 5.47 16.20 1.03
CA VAL A 201 6.80 16.58 1.54
C VAL A 201 7.87 15.64 0.99
N SER A 202 7.56 14.34 0.93
CA SER A 202 8.44 13.32 0.36
C SER A 202 7.62 12.27 -0.38
N TYR A 203 8.17 11.76 -1.48
CA TYR A 203 7.55 10.68 -2.23
C TYR A 203 8.57 9.60 -2.57
N THR A 204 8.11 8.35 -2.65
CA THR A 204 8.87 7.21 -3.12
C THR A 204 8.07 6.46 -4.17
N HIS A 205 8.77 6.00 -5.20
CA HIS A 205 8.16 5.30 -6.32
C HIS A 205 8.18 3.79 -6.09
N LEU A 206 7.03 3.17 -6.31
CA LEU A 206 6.92 1.72 -6.49
C LEU A 206 7.35 1.41 -7.93
N ARG A 207 8.46 0.69 -8.12
CA ARG A 207 8.75 0.11 -9.41
C ARG A 207 8.06 -1.24 -9.50
N ALA A 208 7.16 -1.42 -10.48
CA ALA A 208 6.81 -2.74 -10.93
C ALA A 208 8.08 -3.35 -11.53
N HIS A 209 8.65 -4.36 -10.87
CA HIS A 209 9.76 -5.11 -11.44
C HIS A 209 9.22 -6.00 -12.55
N GLU A 210 9.84 -5.89 -13.72
CA GLU A 210 9.64 -6.85 -14.80
C GLU A 210 9.94 -8.26 -14.28
N THR A 211 8.97 -9.12 -14.37
CA THR A 211 9.17 -10.57 -14.28
C THR A 211 9.57 -11.11 -15.64
#